data_2f248ac1357a4015f3e1fa0abf89ceff
#
_entry.id   2f248ac1357a4015f3e1fa0abf89ceff
#
_cell.length_a   1.000
_cell.length_b   1.000
_cell.length_c   1.000
_cell.angle_alpha   90.00
_cell.angle_beta   90.00
_cell.angle_gamma   90.00
#
_symmetry.space_group_name_H-M   'P 1'
#
loop_
_entity.id
_entity.type
_entity.pdbx_description
1 polymer ?
#
loop_
_entity_poly.entity_id
_entity_poly.type
_entity_poly.pdbx_seq_one_letter_code
_entity_poly.pdbx_strand_id
1 'polypeptide(L)'
;MSKFACFFALVMAVSCFAIEPVHAQAQQESCNGCSLVEKALDAINQLGPGKSRNDLSAGFEPDGGLQTGEWGRYVYRKCPSIKIEVRFAGSEVGRSAEMLPEDKIVSISRPYLELPFAD
;
A
#
# COMPACT_ATOMS: atom_id res chain seq x y z
N MET A 1 -36.97 11.14 -68.66
CA MET A 1 -35.94 10.16 -69.03
C MET A 1 -34.59 10.59 -68.41
N SER A 2 -34.17 10.07 -67.34
CA SER A 2 -32.76 9.94 -66.97
C SER A 2 -32.69 9.36 -65.56
N LYS A 3 -32.17 8.19 -65.53
CA LYS A 3 -32.02 7.38 -64.30
C LYS A 3 -30.73 7.79 -63.60
N PHE A 4 -30.83 8.43 -62.45
CA PHE A 4 -29.66 8.60 -61.57
C PHE A 4 -29.71 7.51 -60.49
N ALA A 5 -28.86 6.53 -60.68
CA ALA A 5 -28.58 5.55 -59.66
C ALA A 5 -27.67 6.17 -58.62
N CYS A 6 -28.18 6.36 -57.40
CA CYS A 6 -27.41 6.81 -56.26
C CYS A 6 -26.77 5.58 -55.60
N PHE A 7 -25.47 5.42 -55.84
CA PHE A 7 -24.66 4.39 -55.15
C PHE A 7 -24.37 4.89 -53.74
N PHE A 8 -25.08 4.35 -52.79
CA PHE A 8 -24.74 4.51 -51.38
C PHE A 8 -23.60 3.54 -51.02
N ALA A 9 -22.40 4.05 -51.02
CA ALA A 9 -21.26 3.32 -50.46
C ALA A 9 -21.32 3.43 -48.94
N LEU A 10 -21.77 2.34 -48.33
CA LEU A 10 -21.79 2.19 -46.87
C LEU A 10 -20.36 1.86 -46.40
N VAL A 11 -19.63 2.89 -45.96
CA VAL A 11 -18.33 2.72 -45.34
C VAL A 11 -18.58 2.30 -43.89
N MET A 12 -18.48 0.99 -43.61
CA MET A 12 -18.42 0.45 -42.29
C MET A 12 -17.02 0.75 -41.70
N ALA A 13 -16.94 1.84 -40.97
CA ALA A 13 -15.78 2.09 -40.11
C ALA A 13 -15.83 1.12 -38.92
N VAL A 14 -15.11 0.02 -39.03
CA VAL A 14 -14.85 -0.86 -37.91
C VAL A 14 -13.86 -0.14 -36.98
N SER A 15 -14.38 0.52 -35.97
CA SER A 15 -13.57 1.07 -34.90
C SER A 15 -13.05 -0.12 -34.08
N CYS A 16 -11.84 -0.57 -34.38
CA CYS A 16 -11.08 -1.43 -33.48
C CYS A 16 -10.78 -0.64 -32.21
N PHE A 17 -11.62 -0.80 -31.19
CA PHE A 17 -11.23 -0.44 -29.83
C PHE A 17 -10.12 -1.41 -29.42
N ALA A 18 -8.89 -0.98 -29.57
CA ALA A 18 -7.76 -1.59 -28.92
C ALA A 18 -7.97 -1.38 -27.42
N ILE A 19 -8.47 -2.40 -26.74
CA ILE A 19 -8.43 -2.48 -25.28
C ILE A 19 -6.95 -2.69 -24.94
N GLU A 20 -6.23 -1.59 -24.72
CA GLU A 20 -4.92 -1.67 -24.12
C GLU A 20 -5.13 -2.25 -22.71
N PRO A 21 -4.49 -3.40 -22.39
CA PRO A 21 -4.46 -3.83 -21.01
C PRO A 21 -3.73 -2.73 -20.24
N VAL A 22 -4.46 -2.03 -19.40
CA VAL A 22 -3.87 -1.19 -18.37
C VAL A 22 -3.11 -2.14 -17.47
N HIS A 23 -1.86 -2.39 -17.81
CA HIS A 23 -0.90 -2.91 -16.88
C HIS A 23 -0.78 -1.83 -15.82
N ALA A 24 -1.51 -2.00 -14.73
CA ALA A 24 -1.17 -1.39 -13.48
C ALA A 24 0.21 -1.95 -13.10
N GLN A 25 1.25 -1.39 -13.72
CA GLN A 25 2.57 -1.46 -13.16
C GLN A 25 2.43 -0.72 -11.84
N ALA A 26 2.21 -1.48 -10.77
CA ALA A 26 2.53 -1.02 -9.44
C ALA A 26 3.95 -0.46 -9.60
N GLN A 27 4.05 0.86 -9.57
CA GLN A 27 5.32 1.54 -9.53
C GLN A 27 5.94 1.09 -8.21
N GLN A 28 6.69 0.03 -8.30
CA GLN A 28 7.67 -0.34 -7.32
C GLN A 28 8.70 0.77 -7.44
N GLU A 29 8.40 1.91 -6.80
CA GLU A 29 9.39 2.97 -6.63
C GLU A 29 10.57 2.27 -5.98
N SER A 30 11.59 2.08 -6.80
CA SER A 30 12.82 1.47 -6.35
C SER A 30 13.23 2.20 -5.08
N CYS A 31 13.44 1.48 -3.98
CA CYS A 31 13.87 2.05 -2.70
C CYS A 31 15.29 2.64 -2.80
N ASN A 32 15.62 3.22 -3.93
CA ASN A 32 16.92 3.75 -4.29
C ASN A 32 17.01 5.21 -3.85
N GLY A 33 17.68 5.42 -2.74
CA GLY A 33 18.12 6.74 -2.34
C GLY A 33 18.01 7.00 -0.85
N CYS A 34 19.03 7.66 -0.31
CA CYS A 34 19.08 8.09 1.09
C CYS A 34 17.86 8.94 1.49
N SER A 35 17.33 9.74 0.56
CA SER A 35 16.17 10.60 0.83
C SER A 35 14.89 9.82 1.18
N LEU A 36 14.73 8.62 0.65
CA LEU A 36 13.57 7.78 0.96
C LEU A 36 13.71 7.15 2.35
N VAL A 37 14.92 6.75 2.70
CA VAL A 37 15.25 6.25 4.05
C VAL A 37 15.06 7.36 5.08
N GLU A 38 15.53 8.58 4.81
CA GLU A 38 15.32 9.73 5.69
C GLU A 38 13.83 9.98 5.93
N LYS A 39 13.02 9.99 4.87
CA LYS A 39 11.56 10.16 5.02
C LYS A 39 10.91 9.04 5.81
N ALA A 40 11.38 7.81 5.66
CA ALA A 40 10.87 6.69 6.45
C ALA A 40 11.24 6.85 7.94
N LEU A 41 12.49 7.26 8.23
CA LEU A 41 12.93 7.53 9.58
C LEU A 41 12.16 8.69 10.22
N ASP A 42 11.91 9.76 9.48
CA ASP A 42 11.10 10.89 9.94
C ASP A 42 9.67 10.44 10.26
N ALA A 43 9.07 9.62 9.40
CA ALA A 43 7.75 9.07 9.64
C ALA A 43 7.72 8.19 10.91
N ILE A 44 8.76 7.37 11.14
CA ILE A 44 8.89 6.54 12.34
C ILE A 44 9.07 7.41 13.59
N ASN A 45 9.88 8.46 13.51
CA ASN A 45 10.13 9.38 14.64
C ASN A 45 8.89 10.16 15.04
N GLN A 46 7.96 10.40 14.11
CA GLN A 46 6.67 11.03 14.39
C GLN A 46 5.67 10.07 15.05
N LEU A 47 5.91 8.76 14.91
CA LEU A 47 5.15 7.71 15.55
C LEU A 47 5.81 7.38 16.89
N GLY A 48 5.22 7.77 17.97
CA GLY A 48 5.73 7.48 19.31
C GLY A 48 4.70 6.73 20.15
N PRO A 49 5.09 6.33 21.37
CA PRO A 49 4.14 5.81 22.33
C PRO A 49 2.96 6.76 22.53
N GLY A 50 1.75 6.22 22.58
CA GLY A 50 0.52 6.98 22.71
C GLY A 50 -0.16 7.38 21.39
N LYS A 51 0.53 7.29 20.25
CA LYS A 51 -0.11 7.37 18.93
C LYS A 51 -1.00 6.15 18.71
N SER A 52 -1.96 6.27 17.81
CA SER A 52 -2.89 5.18 17.52
C SER A 52 -2.44 4.32 16.35
N ARG A 53 -3.03 3.14 16.21
CA ARG A 53 -2.88 2.29 15.02
C ARG A 53 -3.33 3.03 13.75
N ASN A 54 -4.34 3.90 13.87
CA ASN A 54 -4.78 4.74 12.75
C ASN A 54 -3.71 5.75 12.33
N ASP A 55 -2.99 6.36 13.28
CA ASP A 55 -1.87 7.27 12.97
C ASP A 55 -0.74 6.52 12.22
N LEU A 56 -0.47 5.27 12.60
CA LEU A 56 0.49 4.41 11.92
C LEU A 56 0.08 4.15 10.46
N SER A 57 -1.19 3.94 10.20
CA SER A 57 -1.71 3.62 8.87
C SER A 57 -1.53 4.73 7.84
N ALA A 58 -1.21 5.95 8.25
CA ALA A 58 -0.93 7.06 7.33
C ALA A 58 0.34 6.85 6.49
N GLY A 59 1.37 6.22 7.07
CA GLY A 59 2.66 5.98 6.39
C GLY A 59 3.02 4.52 6.22
N PHE A 60 2.37 3.63 6.94
CA PHE A 60 2.69 2.21 7.01
C PHE A 60 1.46 1.35 6.73
N GLU A 61 1.71 0.15 6.25
CA GLU A 61 0.67 -0.86 6.04
C GLU A 61 1.10 -2.19 6.65
N PRO A 62 0.16 -3.05 7.01
CA PRO A 62 0.49 -4.39 7.49
C PRO A 62 1.30 -5.18 6.47
N ASP A 63 2.37 -5.84 6.94
CA ASP A 63 3.27 -6.64 6.07
C ASP A 63 2.65 -7.97 5.61
N GLY A 64 1.41 -8.21 5.91
CA GLY A 64 0.85 -9.54 5.73
C GLY A 64 1.39 -10.54 6.78
N GLY A 65 0.79 -11.67 6.92
CA GLY A 65 1.17 -12.66 7.92
C GLY A 65 0.46 -12.47 9.26
N LEU A 66 0.99 -13.12 10.28
CA LEU A 66 0.34 -13.18 11.59
C LEU A 66 0.48 -11.86 12.33
N GLN A 67 -0.67 -11.24 12.60
CA GLN A 67 -0.76 -10.05 13.43
C GLN A 67 -1.76 -10.27 14.55
N THR A 68 -1.57 -9.58 15.65
CA THR A 68 -2.48 -9.62 16.80
C THR A 68 -2.90 -8.20 17.19
N GLY A 69 -3.86 -8.09 18.11
CA GLY A 69 -4.22 -6.79 18.69
C GLY A 69 -3.05 -6.09 19.38
N GLU A 70 -2.09 -6.88 19.91
CA GLU A 70 -0.96 -6.38 20.70
C GLU A 70 0.33 -6.21 19.90
N TRP A 71 0.44 -6.82 18.74
CA TRP A 71 1.66 -6.82 17.93
C TRP A 71 1.37 -6.94 16.44
N GLY A 72 2.17 -6.25 15.65
CA GLY A 72 2.13 -6.37 14.20
C GLY A 72 3.42 -5.92 13.55
N ARG A 73 3.67 -6.45 12.37
CA ARG A 73 4.73 -6.03 11.48
C ARG A 73 4.15 -5.13 10.40
N TYR A 74 4.84 -4.05 10.11
CA TYR A 74 4.40 -3.04 9.16
C TYR A 74 5.51 -2.69 8.19
N VAL A 75 5.14 -2.38 6.95
CA VAL A 75 6.04 -1.91 5.90
C VAL A 75 5.77 -0.44 5.59
N TYR A 76 6.83 0.29 5.27
CA TYR A 76 6.69 1.66 4.81
C TYR A 76 6.09 1.68 3.41
N ARG A 77 4.96 2.36 3.22
CA ARG A 77 4.17 2.32 1.96
C ARG A 77 4.97 2.71 0.72
N LYS A 78 5.93 3.63 0.85
CA LYS A 78 6.77 4.10 -0.26
C LYS A 78 7.99 3.21 -0.52
N CYS A 79 8.35 2.35 0.43
CA CYS A 79 9.44 1.40 0.31
C CYS A 79 9.13 0.15 1.16
N PRO A 80 8.46 -0.86 0.59
CA PRO A 80 8.05 -2.05 1.33
C PRO A 80 9.21 -2.87 1.92
N SER A 81 10.43 -2.63 1.48
CA SER A 81 11.62 -3.24 2.09
C SER A 81 11.97 -2.66 3.46
N ILE A 82 11.44 -1.48 3.82
CA ILE A 82 11.64 -0.89 5.14
C ILE A 82 10.51 -1.35 6.04
N LYS A 83 10.86 -2.09 7.08
CA LYS A 83 9.93 -2.73 8.00
C LYS A 83 10.15 -2.27 9.43
N ILE A 84 9.08 -2.28 10.19
CA ILE A 84 9.06 -2.06 11.64
C ILE A 84 8.15 -3.07 12.31
N GLU A 85 8.41 -3.35 13.57
CA GLU A 85 7.51 -4.08 14.45
C GLU A 85 6.92 -3.10 15.46
N VAL A 86 5.63 -3.19 15.67
CA VAL A 86 4.89 -2.29 16.56
C VAL A 86 4.17 -3.10 17.61
N ARG A 87 4.31 -2.69 18.88
CA ARG A 87 3.53 -3.21 19.99
C ARG A 87 2.46 -2.22 20.38
N PHE A 88 1.29 -2.71 20.63
CA PHE A 88 0.13 -1.92 21.05
C PHE A 88 -0.24 -2.27 22.49
N ALA A 89 -0.84 -1.32 23.18
CA ALA A 89 -1.44 -1.59 24.46
C ALA A 89 -2.53 -2.66 24.29
N GLY A 90 -2.36 -3.78 24.96
CA GLY A 90 -3.36 -4.83 24.98
C GLY A 90 -4.68 -4.26 25.47
N SER A 91 -5.75 -4.48 24.73
CA SER A 91 -7.07 -4.20 25.23
C SER A 91 -7.39 -5.18 26.38
N GLU A 92 -8.19 -4.72 27.30
CA GLU A 92 -8.59 -5.45 28.52
C GLU A 92 -8.93 -6.93 28.25
N VAL A 93 -8.70 -7.75 29.25
CA VAL A 93 -8.88 -9.22 29.28
C VAL A 93 -10.07 -9.66 28.40
N GLY A 94 -9.74 -10.34 27.29
CA GLY A 94 -10.73 -10.93 26.37
C GLY A 94 -10.74 -10.39 24.93
N ARG A 95 -10.00 -9.31 24.61
CA ARG A 95 -9.95 -8.71 23.27
C ARG A 95 -8.60 -8.85 22.55
N SER A 96 -7.72 -9.69 23.01
CA SER A 96 -6.34 -9.77 22.50
C SER A 96 -6.19 -10.13 21.01
N ALA A 97 -7.27 -10.53 20.35
CA ALA A 97 -7.27 -10.91 18.95
C ALA A 97 -7.77 -9.79 18.01
N GLU A 98 -8.49 -8.80 18.50
CA GLU A 98 -9.09 -7.76 17.69
C GLU A 98 -8.15 -6.57 17.54
N MET A 99 -7.91 -6.16 16.31
CA MET A 99 -7.09 -5.00 15.96
C MET A 99 -8.00 -3.78 15.80
N LEU A 100 -7.93 -2.85 16.73
CA LEU A 100 -8.73 -1.64 16.70
C LEU A 100 -7.92 -0.44 16.20
N PRO A 101 -8.53 0.46 15.42
CA PRO A 101 -7.85 1.67 14.92
C PRO A 101 -7.32 2.58 16.04
N GLU A 102 -7.99 2.58 17.18
CA GLU A 102 -7.64 3.39 18.36
C GLU A 102 -6.58 2.76 19.28
N ASP A 103 -6.16 1.51 19.02
CA ASP A 103 -5.12 0.84 19.80
C ASP A 103 -3.88 1.70 19.89
N LYS A 104 -3.39 1.93 21.12
CA LYS A 104 -2.26 2.82 21.36
C LYS A 104 -0.93 2.10 21.20
N ILE A 105 -0.02 2.73 20.49
CA ILE A 105 1.36 2.27 20.34
C ILE A 105 2.06 2.36 21.69
N VAL A 106 2.66 1.24 22.11
CA VAL A 106 3.50 1.16 23.30
C VAL A 106 4.97 1.26 22.91
N SER A 107 5.37 0.57 21.86
CA SER A 107 6.75 0.62 21.37
C SER A 107 6.82 0.31 19.88
N ILE A 108 7.88 0.84 19.26
CA ILE A 108 8.22 0.59 17.86
C ILE A 108 9.66 0.08 17.84
N SER A 109 9.92 -0.96 17.06
CA SER A 109 11.28 -1.47 16.85
C SER A 109 12.13 -0.46 16.07
N ARG A 110 13.44 -0.68 16.06
CA ARG A 110 14.27 -0.03 15.06
C ARG A 110 13.84 -0.50 13.67
N PRO A 111 13.86 0.38 12.66
CA PRO A 111 13.60 -0.02 11.29
C PRO A 111 14.68 -0.99 10.81
N TYR A 112 14.28 -1.93 9.99
CA TYR A 112 15.19 -2.87 9.35
C TYR A 112 14.81 -3.07 7.88
N LEU A 113 15.76 -3.56 7.10
CA LEU A 113 15.57 -3.86 5.70
C LEU A 113 15.35 -5.36 5.53
N GLU A 114 14.28 -5.72 4.85
CA GLU A 114 14.01 -7.08 4.43
C GLU A 114 13.53 -7.05 2.99
N LEU A 115 14.28 -7.68 2.11
CA LEU A 115 13.89 -7.80 0.72
C LEU A 115 12.67 -8.72 0.61
N PRO A 116 11.69 -8.36 -0.21
CA PRO A 116 10.61 -9.28 -0.51
C PRO A 116 11.23 -10.53 -1.18
N PHE A 117 10.82 -11.70 -0.72
CA PHE A 117 11.23 -12.94 -1.38
C PHE A 117 10.69 -12.91 -2.81
N ALA A 118 11.58 -13.05 -3.78
CA ALA A 118 11.19 -13.32 -5.15
C ALA A 118 10.76 -14.80 -5.21
N ASP A 119 9.47 -15.03 -5.36
CA ASP A 119 8.93 -16.35 -5.71
C ASP A 119 9.19 -16.68 -7.17
#